data_8030ff1c7a66dd1cd184513d1297f24b
#
_entry.id   8030ff1c7a66dd1cd184513d1297f24b
#
_cell.length_a   1.000
_cell.length_b   1.000
_cell.length_c   1.000
_cell.angle_alpha   90.00
_cell.angle_beta   90.00
_cell.angle_gamma   90.00
#
_symmetry.space_group_name_H-M   'P 1'
#
loop_
_entity.id
_entity.type
_entity.pdbx_description
1 polymer ?
#
loop_
_entity_poly.entity_id
_entity_poly.type
_entity_poly.pdbx_seq_one_letter_code
_entity_poly.pdbx_strand_id
1 'polypeptide(L)'
;MENILFLCTGNSCRSVLAEAYMNAAGAGRWEAFSAGSTPTGTVHPMALATLKELGLPHTGYRSKSWDEFATPQAPEMDQIVTVCDNAAGEACPVWPGYPAVAHWPFPDPAKYQGSEEAVRAHFREVFAMIKKRLDAFLAAEGK
;
A
#
# COMPACT_ATOMS: atom_id res chain seq x y z
N MET A 1 -8.45 6.68 -16.24
CA MET A 1 -8.26 6.08 -14.91
C MET A 1 -6.97 6.63 -14.32
N GLU A 2 -7.00 7.03 -13.07
CA GLU A 2 -5.83 7.59 -12.42
C GLU A 2 -5.02 6.51 -11.72
N ASN A 3 -3.74 6.78 -11.48
CA ASN A 3 -2.80 5.83 -10.87
C ASN A 3 -2.36 6.33 -9.50
N ILE A 4 -2.35 5.44 -8.51
CA ILE A 4 -1.90 5.74 -7.15
C ILE A 4 -0.85 4.71 -6.72
N LEU A 5 0.24 5.20 -6.11
CA LEU A 5 1.33 4.35 -5.63
C LEU A 5 1.44 4.47 -4.11
N PHE A 6 1.34 3.34 -3.43
CA PHE A 6 1.52 3.27 -1.97
C PHE A 6 2.94 2.85 -1.66
N LEU A 7 3.63 3.65 -0.86
CA LEU A 7 5.03 3.42 -0.49
C LEU A 7 5.16 3.05 0.98
N CYS A 8 5.95 2.03 1.24
CA CYS A 8 6.31 1.56 2.57
C CYS A 8 7.77 1.15 2.50
N THR A 9 8.45 1.01 3.64
CA THR A 9 9.87 0.64 3.61
C THR A 9 10.08 -0.75 2.99
N GLY A 10 9.41 -1.77 3.52
CA GLY A 10 9.61 -3.15 3.12
C GLY A 10 8.74 -3.65 1.98
N ASN A 11 7.68 -2.93 1.64
CA ASN A 11 6.67 -3.38 0.66
C ASN A 11 6.24 -4.82 0.94
N SER A 12 5.94 -5.12 2.20
CA SER A 12 5.57 -6.48 2.60
C SER A 12 4.16 -6.62 3.14
N CYS A 13 3.60 -5.60 3.79
CA CYS A 13 2.23 -5.68 4.32
C CYS A 13 1.40 -4.42 4.13
N ARG A 14 1.73 -3.28 4.77
CA ARG A 14 0.85 -2.08 4.73
C ARG A 14 0.56 -1.58 3.32
N SER A 15 1.59 -1.40 2.50
CA SER A 15 1.41 -0.92 1.13
C SER A 15 0.68 -1.95 0.26
N VAL A 16 0.91 -3.24 0.48
CA VAL A 16 0.22 -4.30 -0.26
C VAL A 16 -1.26 -4.35 0.11
N LEU A 17 -1.59 -4.21 1.38
CA LEU A 17 -2.99 -4.15 1.83
C LEU A 17 -3.71 -2.96 1.21
N ALA A 18 -3.03 -1.81 1.16
CA ALA A 18 -3.59 -0.60 0.56
C ALA A 18 -3.81 -0.77 -0.95
N GLU A 19 -2.83 -1.34 -1.65
CA GLU A 19 -2.93 -1.63 -3.08
C GLU A 19 -4.14 -2.52 -3.37
N ALA A 20 -4.28 -3.61 -2.63
CA ALA A 20 -5.36 -4.56 -2.84
C ALA A 20 -6.74 -3.93 -2.60
N TYR A 21 -6.88 -3.18 -1.51
CA TYR A 21 -8.15 -2.55 -1.19
C TYR A 21 -8.51 -1.47 -2.21
N MET A 22 -7.56 -0.64 -2.60
CA MET A 22 -7.82 0.44 -3.56
C MET A 22 -8.20 -0.11 -4.94
N ASN A 23 -7.58 -1.20 -5.38
CA ASN A 23 -7.96 -1.82 -6.65
C ASN A 23 -9.38 -2.38 -6.61
N ALA A 24 -9.84 -2.82 -5.44
CA ALA A 24 -11.21 -3.31 -5.27
C ALA A 24 -12.21 -2.16 -5.13
N ALA A 25 -11.95 -1.22 -4.22
CA ALA A 25 -12.89 -0.14 -3.91
C ALA A 25 -12.88 0.98 -4.94
N GLY A 26 -11.73 1.21 -5.57
CA GLY A 26 -11.57 2.27 -6.58
C GLY A 26 -11.65 1.76 -8.01
N ALA A 27 -12.15 0.55 -8.23
CA ALA A 27 -12.22 -0.04 -9.56
C ALA A 27 -12.95 0.88 -10.54
N GLY A 28 -12.36 1.07 -11.72
CA GLY A 28 -12.89 1.97 -12.73
C GLY A 28 -12.48 3.44 -12.57
N ARG A 29 -11.91 3.80 -11.41
CA ARG A 29 -11.46 5.18 -11.13
C ARG A 29 -9.96 5.23 -10.86
N TRP A 30 -9.44 4.24 -10.16
CA TRP A 30 -8.03 4.18 -9.75
C TRP A 30 -7.42 2.83 -10.06
N GLU A 31 -6.16 2.85 -10.49
CA GLU A 31 -5.32 1.67 -10.54
C GLU A 31 -4.23 1.86 -9.49
N ALA A 32 -4.11 0.91 -8.57
CA ALA A 32 -3.20 1.02 -7.44
C ALA A 32 -1.97 0.13 -7.60
N PHE A 33 -0.85 0.65 -7.11
CA PHE A 33 0.45 -0.04 -7.11
C PHE A 33 1.07 0.12 -5.73
N SER A 34 2.07 -0.68 -5.43
CA SER A 34 2.83 -0.55 -4.19
C SER A 34 4.31 -0.83 -4.42
N ALA A 35 5.16 -0.23 -3.59
CA ALA A 35 6.60 -0.41 -3.66
C ALA A 35 7.24 -0.04 -2.34
N GLY A 36 8.53 -0.32 -2.18
CA GLY A 36 9.28 0.02 -0.97
C GLY A 36 10.66 0.59 -1.29
N SER A 37 11.19 1.35 -0.34
CA SER A 37 12.56 1.89 -0.45
C SER A 37 13.59 0.79 -0.23
N THR A 38 13.28 -0.17 0.64
CA THR A 38 14.14 -1.31 0.96
C THR A 38 13.26 -2.56 1.00
N PRO A 39 12.83 -3.06 -0.17
CA PRO A 39 11.88 -4.18 -0.21
C PRO A 39 12.49 -5.45 0.38
N THR A 40 11.66 -6.19 1.11
CA THR A 40 12.08 -7.46 1.72
C THR A 40 12.20 -8.57 0.67
N GLY A 41 11.59 -8.39 -0.48
CA GLY A 41 11.57 -9.38 -1.56
C GLY A 41 10.41 -10.37 -1.44
N THR A 42 9.68 -10.35 -0.32
CA THR A 42 8.58 -11.27 -0.08
C THR A 42 7.43 -10.55 0.61
N VAL A 43 6.22 -10.71 0.10
CA VAL A 43 5.01 -10.21 0.74
C VAL A 43 4.75 -11.04 1.99
N HIS A 44 4.41 -10.39 3.10
CA HIS A 44 4.17 -11.08 4.36
C HIS A 44 3.00 -12.04 4.25
N PRO A 45 3.17 -13.32 4.65
CA PRO A 45 2.08 -14.31 4.52
C PRO A 45 0.80 -13.93 5.24
N MET A 46 0.92 -13.23 6.38
CA MET A 46 -0.26 -12.80 7.14
C MET A 46 -1.03 -11.70 6.43
N ALA A 47 -0.36 -10.87 5.62
CA ALA A 47 -1.04 -9.87 4.79
C ALA A 47 -1.91 -10.58 3.73
N LEU A 48 -1.35 -11.60 3.08
CA LEU A 48 -2.10 -12.38 2.09
C LEU A 48 -3.26 -13.13 2.75
N ALA A 49 -3.05 -13.69 3.94
CA ALA A 49 -4.11 -14.37 4.69
C ALA A 49 -5.25 -13.42 5.05
N THR A 50 -4.91 -12.19 5.44
CA THR A 50 -5.90 -11.16 5.76
C THR A 50 -6.75 -10.82 4.53
N LEU A 51 -6.13 -10.64 3.38
CA LEU A 51 -6.84 -10.36 2.13
C LEU A 51 -7.77 -11.52 1.74
N LYS A 52 -7.29 -12.75 1.86
CA LYS A 52 -8.09 -13.94 1.58
C LYS A 52 -9.30 -14.02 2.48
N GLU A 53 -9.12 -13.78 3.78
CA GLU A 53 -10.20 -13.81 4.76
C GLU A 53 -11.28 -12.78 4.43
N LEU A 54 -10.89 -11.63 3.90
CA LEU A 54 -11.81 -10.54 3.57
C LEU A 54 -12.41 -10.65 2.17
N GLY A 55 -12.09 -11.71 1.45
CA GLY A 55 -12.63 -11.93 0.12
C GLY A 55 -11.99 -11.07 -0.96
N LEU A 56 -10.80 -10.52 -0.70
CA LEU A 56 -10.08 -9.69 -1.66
C LEU A 56 -9.04 -10.52 -2.41
N PRO A 57 -8.61 -10.07 -3.61
CA PRO A 57 -7.50 -10.73 -4.30
C PRO A 57 -6.28 -10.81 -3.39
N HIS A 58 -5.65 -11.98 -3.34
CA HIS A 58 -4.53 -12.25 -2.42
C HIS A 58 -3.35 -12.93 -3.12
N THR A 59 -3.31 -12.87 -4.44
CA THR A 59 -2.21 -13.43 -5.25
C THR A 59 -1.74 -12.38 -6.26
N GLY A 60 -0.52 -12.57 -6.77
CA GLY A 60 0.03 -11.68 -7.79
C GLY A 60 0.78 -10.47 -7.24
N TYR A 61 0.86 -10.33 -5.93
CA TYR A 61 1.60 -9.23 -5.32
C TYR A 61 3.08 -9.58 -5.17
N ARG A 62 3.95 -8.56 -5.33
CA ARG A 62 5.40 -8.71 -5.15
C ARG A 62 5.90 -7.62 -4.24
N SER A 63 6.91 -7.94 -3.45
CA SER A 63 7.70 -6.94 -2.74
C SER A 63 8.75 -6.41 -3.71
N LYS A 64 8.72 -5.12 -4.02
CA LYS A 64 9.55 -4.54 -5.08
C LYS A 64 10.02 -3.15 -4.72
N SER A 65 11.11 -2.74 -5.38
CA SER A 65 11.69 -1.41 -5.16
C SER A 65 10.86 -0.33 -5.82
N TRP A 66 10.78 0.84 -5.17
CA TRP A 66 10.15 2.03 -5.74
C TRP A 66 10.85 2.51 -7.02
N ASP A 67 12.11 2.10 -7.24
CA ASP A 67 12.84 2.44 -8.46
C ASP A 67 12.14 1.92 -9.71
N GLU A 68 11.36 0.84 -9.60
CA GLU A 68 10.58 0.31 -10.72
C GLU A 68 9.56 1.33 -11.25
N PHE A 69 9.12 2.26 -10.41
CA PHE A 69 8.13 3.27 -10.78
C PHE A 69 8.74 4.64 -11.06
N ALA A 70 10.06 4.77 -10.96
CA ALA A 70 10.76 6.04 -11.21
C ALA A 70 11.38 6.12 -12.61
N THR A 71 11.07 5.14 -13.48
CA THR A 71 11.60 5.10 -14.85
C THR A 71 10.62 5.72 -15.84
N PRO A 72 11.10 6.20 -17.01
CA PRO A 72 10.20 6.73 -18.03
C PRO A 72 9.19 5.72 -18.58
N GLN A 73 9.47 4.41 -18.45
CA GLN A 73 8.59 3.35 -18.93
C GLN A 73 7.52 2.96 -17.91
N ALA A 74 7.66 3.42 -16.65
CA ALA A 74 6.70 3.10 -15.60
C ALA A 74 5.39 3.86 -15.80
N PRO A 75 4.26 3.34 -15.28
CA PRO A 75 3.02 4.10 -15.28
C PRO A 75 3.21 5.43 -14.58
N GLU A 76 2.67 6.49 -15.16
CA GLU A 76 2.73 7.81 -14.53
C GLU A 76 1.75 7.86 -13.36
N MET A 77 2.24 8.25 -12.19
CA MET A 77 1.42 8.31 -10.98
C MET A 77 0.76 9.67 -10.85
N ASP A 78 -0.52 9.66 -10.49
CA ASP A 78 -1.27 10.89 -10.18
C ASP A 78 -1.17 11.20 -8.70
N GLN A 79 -1.02 10.18 -7.86
CA GLN A 79 -0.94 10.32 -6.40
C GLN A 79 0.09 9.33 -5.85
N ILE A 80 0.95 9.83 -4.95
CA ILE A 80 1.89 9.00 -4.19
C ILE A 80 1.49 9.10 -2.72
N VAL A 81 1.40 7.96 -2.03
CA VAL A 81 1.06 7.92 -0.61
C VAL A 81 2.10 7.10 0.14
N THR A 82 2.76 7.71 1.14
CA THR A 82 3.63 6.97 2.04
C THR A 82 2.79 6.49 3.23
N VAL A 83 2.87 5.19 3.53
CA VAL A 83 2.04 4.56 4.57
C VAL A 83 2.85 4.13 5.80
N CYS A 84 4.13 4.46 5.84
CA CYS A 84 4.98 4.27 7.02
C CYS A 84 5.90 5.48 7.18
N ASP A 85 6.28 5.77 8.42
CA ASP A 85 7.09 6.95 8.74
C ASP A 85 8.48 6.90 8.08
N ASN A 86 9.07 5.71 8.00
CA ASN A 86 10.41 5.55 7.45
C ASN A 86 10.46 5.95 5.97
N ALA A 87 9.46 5.54 5.19
CA ALA A 87 9.43 5.86 3.77
C ALA A 87 9.33 7.37 3.53
N ALA A 88 8.61 8.09 4.38
CA ALA A 88 8.47 9.53 4.29
C ALA A 88 9.78 10.27 4.57
N GLY A 89 10.63 9.71 5.43
CA GLY A 89 11.91 10.32 5.81
C GLY A 89 13.07 9.95 4.90
N GLU A 90 12.86 9.10 3.92
CA GLU A 90 13.92 8.65 3.02
C GLU A 90 13.98 9.53 1.76
N ALA A 91 15.15 9.54 1.11
CA ALA A 91 15.33 10.26 -0.14
C ALA A 91 14.52 9.60 -1.24
N CYS A 92 13.45 10.25 -1.67
CA CYS A 92 12.60 9.74 -2.74
C CYS A 92 13.20 9.99 -4.12
N PRO A 93 13.00 9.08 -5.08
CA PRO A 93 13.32 9.36 -6.47
C PRO A 93 12.44 10.49 -7.02
N VAL A 94 12.86 11.08 -8.11
CA VAL A 94 12.03 12.03 -8.85
C VAL A 94 11.02 11.22 -9.66
N TRP A 95 9.73 11.44 -9.37
CA TRP A 95 8.66 10.68 -10.02
C TRP A 95 8.27 11.33 -11.35
N PRO A 96 8.14 10.54 -12.44
CA PRO A 96 7.63 11.10 -13.70
C PRO A 96 6.24 11.72 -13.51
N GLY A 97 6.00 12.89 -14.11
CA GLY A 97 4.69 13.54 -14.06
C GLY A 97 4.43 14.39 -12.82
N TYR A 98 5.36 14.47 -11.89
CA TYR A 98 5.23 15.28 -10.66
C TYR A 98 3.91 15.02 -9.91
N PRO A 99 3.65 13.78 -9.46
CA PRO A 99 2.39 13.45 -8.77
C PRO A 99 2.25 14.17 -7.44
N ALA A 100 1.02 14.31 -6.97
CA ALA A 100 0.75 14.77 -5.61
C ALA A 100 1.28 13.74 -4.61
N VAL A 101 1.81 14.19 -3.47
CA VAL A 101 2.38 13.31 -2.45
C VAL A 101 1.64 13.53 -1.13
N ALA A 102 1.22 12.45 -0.49
CA ALA A 102 0.58 12.49 0.83
C ALA A 102 1.25 11.48 1.75
N HIS A 103 1.10 11.69 3.05
CA HIS A 103 1.64 10.77 4.06
C HIS A 103 0.51 10.35 4.99
N TRP A 104 0.16 9.03 4.94
CA TRP A 104 -0.89 8.44 5.77
C TRP A 104 -0.27 7.28 6.56
N PRO A 105 0.34 7.56 7.72
CA PRO A 105 1.05 6.52 8.47
C PRO A 105 0.08 5.56 9.14
N PHE A 106 0.43 4.26 9.08
CA PHE A 106 -0.30 3.19 9.76
C PHE A 106 0.69 2.39 10.60
N PRO A 107 0.24 1.80 11.73
CA PRO A 107 1.10 0.91 12.53
C PRO A 107 1.58 -0.27 11.67
N ASP A 108 2.81 -0.74 11.94
CA ASP A 108 3.34 -1.90 11.23
C ASP A 108 2.88 -3.19 11.90
N PRO A 109 1.94 -3.94 11.31
CA PRO A 109 1.45 -5.16 11.93
C PRO A 109 2.50 -6.27 11.97
N ALA A 110 3.51 -6.22 11.10
CA ALA A 110 4.58 -7.21 11.08
C ALA A 110 5.49 -7.12 12.32
N LYS A 111 5.48 -5.99 13.02
CA LYS A 111 6.28 -5.81 14.25
C LYS A 111 5.55 -6.26 15.51
N TYR A 112 4.28 -6.58 15.40
CA TYR A 112 3.52 -7.06 16.56
C TYR A 112 3.96 -8.48 16.92
N GLN A 113 4.18 -8.71 18.21
CA GLN A 113 4.58 -10.01 18.74
C GLN A 113 3.48 -10.57 19.63
N GLY A 114 3.17 -11.86 19.46
CA GLY A 114 2.13 -12.50 20.23
C GLY A 114 1.76 -13.84 19.60
N SER A 115 0.62 -14.39 20.00
CA SER A 115 0.12 -15.63 19.40
C SER A 115 -0.27 -15.36 17.92
N GLU A 116 -0.34 -16.42 17.14
CA GLU A 116 -0.78 -16.30 15.74
C GLU A 116 -2.14 -15.62 15.65
N GLU A 117 -3.06 -15.98 16.53
CA GLU A 117 -4.39 -15.36 16.56
C GLU A 117 -4.32 -13.86 16.86
N ALA A 118 -3.49 -13.46 17.83
CA ALA A 118 -3.32 -12.06 18.19
C ALA A 118 -2.68 -11.26 17.05
N VAL A 119 -1.69 -11.83 16.37
CA VAL A 119 -1.05 -11.21 15.21
C VAL A 119 -2.08 -11.04 14.09
N ARG A 120 -2.88 -12.06 13.83
CA ARG A 120 -3.91 -12.01 12.80
C ARG A 120 -4.95 -10.92 13.10
N ALA A 121 -5.36 -10.80 14.36
CA ALA A 121 -6.29 -9.74 14.78
C ALA A 121 -5.68 -8.36 14.55
N HIS A 122 -4.39 -8.20 14.82
CA HIS A 122 -3.70 -6.93 14.62
C HIS A 122 -3.63 -6.55 13.13
N PHE A 123 -3.39 -7.52 12.25
CA PHE A 123 -3.43 -7.28 10.79
C PHE A 123 -4.82 -6.80 10.36
N ARG A 124 -5.90 -7.38 10.92
CA ARG A 124 -7.27 -6.94 10.62
C ARG A 124 -7.51 -5.51 11.08
N GLU A 125 -7.01 -5.16 12.26
CA GLU A 125 -7.14 -3.80 12.80
C GLU A 125 -6.44 -2.78 11.91
N VAL A 126 -5.21 -3.08 11.50
CA VAL A 126 -4.46 -2.19 10.61
C VAL A 126 -5.17 -2.08 9.25
N PHE A 127 -5.67 -3.19 8.72
CA PHE A 127 -6.43 -3.16 7.47
C PHE A 127 -7.67 -2.26 7.61
N ALA A 128 -8.38 -2.34 8.73
CA ALA A 128 -9.56 -1.49 8.96
C ALA A 128 -9.19 0.00 8.97
N MET A 129 -8.03 0.35 9.50
CA MET A 129 -7.54 1.73 9.48
C MET A 129 -7.23 2.18 8.05
N ILE A 130 -6.60 1.31 7.27
CA ILE A 130 -6.29 1.59 5.86
C ILE A 130 -7.59 1.77 5.07
N LYS A 131 -8.54 0.85 5.24
CA LYS A 131 -9.84 0.90 4.59
C LYS A 131 -10.57 2.22 4.88
N LYS A 132 -10.62 2.61 6.15
CA LYS A 132 -11.28 3.85 6.57
C LYS A 132 -10.67 5.06 5.88
N ARG A 133 -9.33 5.11 5.81
CA ARG A 133 -8.63 6.22 5.16
C ARG A 133 -8.87 6.26 3.66
N LEU A 134 -8.81 5.10 3.01
CA LEU A 134 -9.05 5.02 1.56
C LEU A 134 -10.50 5.30 1.21
N ASP A 135 -11.45 4.85 2.01
CA ASP A 135 -12.86 5.17 1.80
C ASP A 135 -13.09 6.68 1.86
N ALA A 136 -12.46 7.36 2.81
CA ALA A 136 -12.55 8.82 2.93
C ALA A 136 -11.94 9.53 1.72
N PHE A 137 -10.80 9.03 1.23
CA PHE A 137 -10.15 9.57 0.04
C PHE A 137 -11.05 9.42 -1.18
N LEU A 138 -11.62 8.22 -1.38
CA LEU A 138 -12.50 7.95 -2.51
C LEU A 138 -13.79 8.79 -2.46
N ALA A 139 -14.33 9.01 -1.26
CA ALA A 139 -15.51 9.85 -1.10
C ALA A 139 -15.22 11.31 -1.47
N ALA A 140 -14.03 11.81 -1.11
CA ALA A 140 -13.62 13.17 -1.46
C ALA A 140 -13.40 13.32 -2.97
N GLU A 141 -12.81 12.30 -3.61
CA GLU A 141 -12.57 12.30 -5.05
C GLU A 141 -13.86 12.14 -5.86
N GLY A 142 -14.88 11.50 -5.27
CA GLY A 142 -16.15 11.25 -5.95
C GLY A 142 -17.06 12.47 -6.08
N LYS A 143 -16.61 13.62 -5.63
CA LYS A 143 -17.43 14.85 -5.68
C LYS A 143 -17.21 15.66 -6.97
#